data_e496a04a5afe2d1509b34228091a4a29
#
_entry.id   e496a04a5afe2d1509b34228091a4a29
#
_cell.length_a   1.000
_cell.length_b   1.000
_cell.length_c   1.000
_cell.angle_alpha   90.00
_cell.angle_beta   90.00
_cell.angle_gamma   90.00
#
_symmetry.space_group_name_H-M   'P 1'
#
loop_
_entity.id
_entity.type
_entity.pdbx_description
1 polymer ?
#
loop_
_entity_poly.entity_id
_entity_poly.type
_entity_poly.pdbx_seq_one_letter_code
_entity_poly.pdbx_strand_id
1 'polypeptide(L)'
;IWKEVLEKMHRVPEGKVCSTILRPYNEDAIVVEPAGALSIAALDDFAGEIKGKKVVCVISGSNNDIDRMQEIKERSLLYEGLKHYFIVRFAQRPGALKEFVNHILGPDDDITRFEYIQKHNKEIGPALVGIELKYREDYDKLVANFKKYNFQFTELNKDDSLF
;
A
#
# COMPACT_ATOMS: atom_id res chain seq x y z
N ILE A 1 -36.77 -1.26 -8.08
CA ILE A 1 -36.37 -2.63 -8.46
C ILE A 1 -35.25 -3.12 -7.54
N TRP A 2 -34.10 -2.41 -7.41
CA TRP A 2 -32.99 -2.87 -6.57
C TRP A 2 -33.37 -3.05 -5.10
N LYS A 3 -34.13 -2.12 -4.50
CA LYS A 3 -34.55 -2.16 -3.10
C LYS A 3 -35.48 -3.34 -2.73
N GLU A 4 -36.10 -3.96 -3.71
CA GLU A 4 -37.03 -5.07 -3.51
C GLU A 4 -36.35 -6.43 -3.62
N VAL A 5 -35.14 -6.49 -4.20
CA VAL A 5 -34.44 -7.74 -4.52
C VAL A 5 -33.14 -7.91 -3.71
N LEU A 6 -32.56 -6.80 -3.25
CA LEU A 6 -31.31 -6.82 -2.48
C LEU A 6 -31.60 -6.81 -0.99
N GLU A 7 -31.11 -7.83 -0.31
CA GLU A 7 -31.17 -7.94 1.14
C GLU A 7 -30.15 -7.00 1.81
N LYS A 8 -28.93 -6.88 1.24
CA LYS A 8 -27.85 -6.06 1.78
C LYS A 8 -26.92 -5.54 0.69
N MET A 9 -26.44 -4.31 0.86
CA MET A 9 -25.37 -3.73 0.05
C MET A 9 -24.13 -3.49 0.92
N HIS A 10 -22.95 -3.84 0.40
CA HIS A 10 -21.69 -3.67 1.10
C HIS A 10 -20.69 -2.95 0.21
N ARG A 11 -19.84 -2.11 0.83
CA ARG A 11 -18.75 -1.43 0.15
C ARG A 11 -17.43 -2.05 0.56
N VAL A 12 -16.58 -2.35 -0.41
CA VAL A 12 -15.24 -2.89 -0.20
C VAL A 12 -14.22 -1.81 -0.56
N PRO A 13 -13.23 -1.53 0.29
CA PRO A 13 -12.14 -0.61 -0.03
C PRO A 13 -11.39 -1.05 -1.29
N GLU A 14 -11.03 -0.09 -2.15
CA GLU A 14 -10.37 -0.38 -3.43
C GLU A 14 -9.04 -1.14 -3.24
N GLY A 15 -8.23 -0.74 -2.25
CA GLY A 15 -6.98 -1.45 -1.93
C GLY A 15 -7.20 -2.91 -1.55
N LYS A 16 -8.30 -3.22 -0.83
CA LYS A 16 -8.70 -4.60 -0.52
C LYS A 16 -9.06 -5.41 -1.77
N VAL A 17 -9.74 -4.75 -2.73
CA VAL A 17 -10.03 -5.36 -4.04
C VAL A 17 -8.73 -5.64 -4.79
N CYS A 18 -7.78 -4.72 -4.77
CA CYS A 18 -6.47 -4.89 -5.41
C CYS A 18 -5.70 -6.08 -4.80
N SER A 19 -5.64 -6.21 -3.48
CA SER A 19 -5.03 -7.37 -2.80
C SER A 19 -5.73 -8.67 -3.18
N THR A 20 -7.07 -8.64 -3.30
CA THR A 20 -7.86 -9.81 -3.69
C THR A 20 -7.64 -10.21 -5.15
N ILE A 21 -7.32 -9.28 -6.06
CA ILE A 21 -6.94 -9.58 -7.44
C ILE A 21 -5.58 -10.28 -7.51
N LEU A 22 -4.61 -9.78 -6.74
CA LEU A 22 -3.24 -10.29 -6.79
C LEU A 22 -3.12 -11.70 -6.21
N ARG A 23 -3.90 -12.03 -5.20
CA ARG A 23 -3.81 -13.33 -4.53
C ARG A 23 -4.15 -14.51 -5.45
N PRO A 24 -5.32 -14.61 -6.10
CA PRO A 24 -5.61 -15.69 -7.04
C PRO A 24 -4.65 -15.71 -8.24
N TYR A 25 -4.15 -14.54 -8.66
CA TYR A 25 -3.17 -14.47 -9.73
C TYR A 25 -1.86 -15.16 -9.34
N ASN A 26 -1.35 -14.87 -8.14
CA ASN A 26 -0.06 -15.38 -7.68
C ASN A 26 -0.13 -16.84 -7.20
N GLU A 27 -1.27 -17.24 -6.58
CA GLU A 27 -1.42 -18.57 -5.98
C GLU A 27 -1.99 -19.59 -6.96
N ASP A 28 -2.93 -19.19 -7.82
CA ASP A 28 -3.75 -20.10 -8.64
C ASP A 28 -3.65 -19.82 -10.15
N ALA A 29 -2.90 -18.81 -10.58
CA ALA A 29 -2.82 -18.32 -11.95
C ALA A 29 -4.19 -17.91 -12.55
N ILE A 30 -5.09 -17.43 -11.69
CA ILE A 30 -6.43 -16.98 -12.07
C ILE A 30 -6.44 -15.47 -12.23
N VAL A 31 -6.76 -14.98 -13.41
CA VAL A 31 -6.94 -13.55 -13.69
C VAL A 31 -8.37 -13.15 -13.36
N VAL A 32 -8.54 -12.19 -12.44
CA VAL A 32 -9.83 -11.68 -12.01
C VAL A 32 -9.88 -10.18 -12.24
N GLU A 33 -10.93 -9.67 -12.86
CA GLU A 33 -11.17 -8.24 -12.96
C GLU A 33 -11.65 -7.65 -11.60
N PRO A 34 -11.56 -6.32 -11.38
CA PRO A 34 -11.98 -5.70 -10.12
C PRO A 34 -13.40 -6.03 -9.70
N ALA A 35 -14.35 -6.04 -10.63
CA ALA A 35 -15.73 -6.39 -10.36
C ALA A 35 -15.89 -7.85 -9.90
N GLY A 36 -15.13 -8.77 -10.51
CA GLY A 36 -15.13 -10.18 -10.16
C GLY A 36 -14.51 -10.47 -8.80
N ALA A 37 -13.56 -9.65 -8.35
CA ALA A 37 -12.91 -9.80 -7.05
C ALA A 37 -13.76 -9.34 -5.86
N LEU A 38 -14.79 -8.51 -6.08
CA LEU A 38 -15.60 -7.91 -5.02
C LEU A 38 -16.27 -8.95 -4.11
N SER A 39 -16.77 -10.05 -4.67
CA SER A 39 -17.44 -11.10 -3.90
C SER A 39 -16.49 -11.81 -2.93
N ILE A 40 -15.24 -12.02 -3.33
CA ILE A 40 -14.20 -12.63 -2.48
C ILE A 40 -13.71 -11.59 -1.46
N ALA A 41 -13.45 -10.38 -1.89
CA ALA A 41 -12.92 -9.31 -1.04
C ALA A 41 -13.87 -8.96 0.12
N ALA A 42 -15.17 -9.15 -0.06
CA ALA A 42 -16.17 -8.91 0.99
C ALA A 42 -16.22 -10.02 2.07
N LEU A 43 -15.68 -11.22 1.84
CA LEU A 43 -15.87 -12.37 2.74
C LEU A 43 -15.43 -12.09 4.18
N ASP A 44 -14.29 -11.44 4.36
CA ASP A 44 -13.75 -11.17 5.69
C ASP A 44 -14.67 -10.26 6.52
N ASP A 45 -15.35 -9.33 5.82
CA ASP A 45 -16.28 -8.38 6.47
C ASP A 45 -17.55 -9.07 6.96
N PHE A 46 -17.83 -10.27 6.44
CA PHE A 46 -18.96 -11.12 6.82
C PHE A 46 -18.55 -12.40 7.59
N ALA A 47 -17.30 -12.51 8.04
CA ALA A 47 -16.77 -13.72 8.65
C ALA A 47 -17.67 -14.28 9.79
N GLY A 48 -18.26 -13.40 10.61
CA GLY A 48 -19.18 -13.82 11.68
C GLY A 48 -20.52 -14.35 11.16
N GLU A 49 -21.04 -13.77 10.06
CA GLU A 49 -22.34 -14.14 9.48
C GLU A 49 -22.26 -15.43 8.66
N ILE A 50 -21.11 -15.72 8.06
CA ILE A 50 -20.90 -16.88 7.16
C ILE A 50 -20.31 -18.09 7.85
N LYS A 51 -19.92 -17.98 9.13
CA LYS A 51 -19.31 -19.08 9.89
C LYS A 51 -20.22 -20.31 9.90
N GLY A 52 -19.70 -21.45 9.42
CA GLY A 52 -20.42 -22.72 9.34
C GLY A 52 -21.42 -22.80 8.14
N LYS A 53 -21.48 -21.79 7.29
CA LYS A 53 -22.32 -21.79 6.09
C LYS A 53 -21.52 -22.17 4.84
N LYS A 54 -22.23 -22.67 3.83
CA LYS A 54 -21.68 -22.83 2.49
C LYS A 54 -21.88 -21.52 1.74
N VAL A 55 -20.79 -20.90 1.34
CA VAL A 55 -20.79 -19.62 0.64
C VAL A 55 -20.31 -19.84 -0.80
N VAL A 56 -21.02 -19.26 -1.76
CA VAL A 56 -20.65 -19.28 -3.18
C VAL A 56 -20.32 -17.85 -3.59
N CYS A 57 -19.10 -17.64 -4.03
CA CYS A 57 -18.65 -16.37 -4.61
C CYS A 57 -18.66 -16.50 -6.13
N VAL A 58 -19.37 -15.60 -6.79
CA VAL A 58 -19.33 -15.51 -8.25
C VAL A 58 -18.14 -14.64 -8.65
N ILE A 59 -17.15 -15.25 -9.29
CA ILE A 59 -16.02 -14.55 -9.89
C ILE A 59 -16.41 -14.30 -11.35
N SER A 60 -16.67 -13.05 -11.68
CA SER A 60 -17.07 -12.66 -13.04
C SER A 60 -15.95 -11.88 -13.71
N GLY A 61 -15.68 -12.22 -14.96
CA GLY A 61 -14.77 -11.49 -15.82
C GLY A 61 -13.28 -11.64 -15.49
N SER A 62 -12.48 -11.54 -16.55
CA SER A 62 -11.02 -11.52 -16.51
C SER A 62 -10.46 -10.36 -17.36
N ASN A 63 -11.30 -9.37 -17.66
CA ASN A 63 -10.93 -8.21 -18.46
C ASN A 63 -10.07 -7.24 -17.63
N ASN A 64 -8.84 -7.64 -17.40
CA ASN A 64 -7.84 -6.84 -16.70
C ASN A 64 -6.84 -6.31 -17.72
N ASP A 65 -6.61 -5.01 -17.69
CA ASP A 65 -5.54 -4.39 -18.45
C ASP A 65 -4.21 -4.69 -17.77
N ILE A 66 -3.29 -5.31 -18.51
CA ILE A 66 -1.97 -5.71 -17.99
C ILE A 66 -1.17 -4.48 -17.54
N ASP A 67 -1.38 -3.34 -18.19
CA ASP A 67 -0.68 -2.09 -17.84
C ASP A 67 -1.13 -1.54 -16.47
N ARG A 68 -2.32 -1.94 -16.00
CA ARG A 68 -2.84 -1.57 -14.69
C ARG A 68 -2.34 -2.44 -13.53
N MET A 69 -1.66 -3.55 -13.81
CA MET A 69 -1.21 -4.47 -12.76
C MET A 69 -0.22 -3.81 -11.80
N GLN A 70 0.59 -2.87 -12.27
CA GLN A 70 1.50 -2.12 -11.40
C GLN A 70 0.73 -1.19 -10.46
N GLU A 71 -0.30 -0.51 -10.94
CA GLU A 71 -1.19 0.31 -10.11
C GLU A 71 -1.94 -0.54 -9.08
N ILE A 72 -2.44 -1.69 -9.48
CA ILE A 72 -3.12 -2.65 -8.60
C ILE A 72 -2.17 -3.11 -7.49
N LYS A 73 -0.91 -3.45 -7.83
CA LYS A 73 0.12 -3.80 -6.83
C LYS A 73 0.37 -2.65 -5.87
N GLU A 74 0.53 -1.44 -6.36
CA GLU A 74 0.77 -0.24 -5.56
C GLU A 74 -0.35 -0.01 -4.54
N ARG A 75 -1.61 -0.02 -5.00
CA ARG A 75 -2.80 0.16 -4.15
C ARG A 75 -2.95 -0.96 -3.10
N SER A 76 -2.61 -2.19 -3.47
CA SER A 76 -2.57 -3.32 -2.55
C SER A 76 -1.56 -3.09 -1.43
N LEU A 77 -0.32 -2.74 -1.76
CA LEU A 77 0.75 -2.51 -0.79
C LEU A 77 0.43 -1.35 0.17
N LEU A 78 -0.16 -0.26 -0.36
CA LEU A 78 -0.64 0.86 0.46
C LEU A 78 -1.74 0.42 1.44
N TYR A 79 -2.70 -0.35 0.96
CA TYR A 79 -3.79 -0.87 1.79
C TYR A 79 -3.31 -1.82 2.88
N GLU A 80 -2.37 -2.70 2.55
CA GLU A 80 -1.78 -3.66 3.49
C GLU A 80 -0.80 -3.01 4.49
N GLY A 81 -0.46 -1.73 4.29
CA GLY A 81 0.51 -1.02 5.11
C GLY A 81 1.94 -1.52 4.92
N LEU A 82 2.23 -2.01 3.71
CA LEU A 82 3.56 -2.45 3.29
C LEU A 82 4.30 -1.38 2.49
N LYS A 83 3.62 -0.33 2.05
CA LYS A 83 4.22 0.78 1.33
C LYS A 83 3.89 2.12 1.95
N HIS A 84 4.92 2.93 2.12
CA HIS A 84 4.81 4.23 2.78
C HIS A 84 5.54 5.29 1.99
N TYR A 85 4.93 6.47 1.89
CA TYR A 85 5.52 7.65 1.28
C TYR A 85 5.78 8.71 2.33
N PHE A 86 6.99 9.26 2.29
CA PHE A 86 7.44 10.28 3.23
C PHE A 86 8.04 11.49 2.50
N ILE A 87 7.76 12.68 2.99
CA ILE A 87 8.62 13.82 2.75
C ILE A 87 9.65 13.85 3.85
N VAL A 88 10.90 13.57 3.51
CA VAL A 88 12.03 13.56 4.45
C VAL A 88 12.88 14.80 4.23
N ARG A 89 13.27 15.48 5.31
CA ARG A 89 14.15 16.65 5.25
C ARG A 89 15.59 16.22 5.43
N PHE A 90 16.38 16.31 4.38
CA PHE A 90 17.80 15.98 4.37
C PHE A 90 18.66 17.20 4.57
N ALA A 91 19.70 17.06 5.42
CA ALA A 91 20.80 18.01 5.43
C ALA A 91 21.52 17.98 4.08
N GLN A 92 21.75 19.15 3.47
CA GLN A 92 22.38 19.26 2.15
C GLN A 92 23.91 19.20 2.28
N ARG A 93 24.42 18.08 2.79
CA ARG A 93 25.83 17.79 2.94
C ARG A 93 26.19 16.39 2.43
N PRO A 94 27.45 16.17 2.03
CA PRO A 94 27.89 14.84 1.68
C PRO A 94 27.62 13.82 2.79
N GLY A 95 27.18 12.62 2.41
CA GLY A 95 26.93 11.53 3.35
C GLY A 95 25.51 11.48 3.96
N ALA A 96 24.68 12.52 3.84
CA ALA A 96 23.35 12.55 4.45
C ALA A 96 22.44 11.39 3.96
N LEU A 97 22.48 11.07 2.67
CA LEU A 97 21.74 9.91 2.13
C LEU A 97 22.30 8.59 2.67
N LYS A 98 23.62 8.47 2.79
CA LYS A 98 24.24 7.26 3.36
C LYS A 98 23.82 7.05 4.82
N GLU A 99 23.77 8.12 5.60
CA GLU A 99 23.25 8.07 6.98
C GLU A 99 21.80 7.60 7.01
N PHE A 100 20.97 8.14 6.13
CA PHE A 100 19.57 7.74 6.02
C PHE A 100 19.45 6.22 5.74
N VAL A 101 20.10 5.74 4.70
CA VAL A 101 20.04 4.32 4.31
C VAL A 101 20.53 3.42 5.45
N ASN A 102 21.64 3.78 6.09
CA ASN A 102 22.27 2.92 7.10
C ASN A 102 21.53 2.91 8.44
N HIS A 103 20.77 3.96 8.75
CA HIS A 103 20.19 4.10 10.08
C HIS A 103 18.67 4.02 10.12
N ILE A 104 18.01 4.33 9.02
CA ILE A 104 16.55 4.37 8.97
C ILE A 104 15.99 3.04 8.46
N LEU A 105 16.53 2.52 7.37
CA LEU A 105 16.03 1.31 6.73
C LEU A 105 16.40 0.04 7.51
N GLY A 106 15.49 -0.90 7.54
CA GLY A 106 15.76 -2.28 7.94
C GLY A 106 16.47 -3.06 6.83
N PRO A 107 16.91 -4.29 7.14
CA PRO A 107 17.67 -5.11 6.18
C PRO A 107 16.86 -5.59 4.97
N ASP A 108 15.55 -5.63 5.11
CA ASP A 108 14.62 -6.11 4.07
C ASP A 108 13.76 -4.96 3.49
N ASP A 109 13.98 -3.70 3.91
CA ASP A 109 13.26 -2.54 3.41
C ASP A 109 13.83 -2.10 2.06
N ASP A 110 12.97 -1.71 1.14
CA ASP A 110 13.36 -1.23 -0.19
C ASP A 110 12.91 0.22 -0.43
N ILE A 111 13.79 1.01 -1.08
CA ILE A 111 13.44 2.35 -1.56
C ILE A 111 12.90 2.23 -2.97
N THR A 112 11.59 2.34 -3.11
CA THR A 112 10.91 2.23 -4.42
C THR A 112 10.77 3.57 -5.13
N ARG A 113 10.92 4.68 -4.40
CA ARG A 113 10.91 6.04 -4.95
C ARG A 113 11.85 6.94 -4.16
N PHE A 114 12.68 7.70 -4.86
CA PHE A 114 13.53 8.71 -4.25
C PHE A 114 13.67 9.91 -5.18
N GLU A 115 13.07 11.02 -4.78
CA GLU A 115 13.15 12.28 -5.50
C GLU A 115 13.76 13.35 -4.60
N TYR A 116 14.98 13.73 -4.90
CA TYR A 116 15.72 14.73 -4.14
C TYR A 116 16.25 15.82 -5.06
N ILE A 117 15.88 17.05 -4.76
CA ILE A 117 16.36 18.21 -5.49
C ILE A 117 17.26 19.05 -4.56
N GLN A 118 18.55 19.03 -4.86
CA GLN A 118 19.50 19.87 -4.14
C GLN A 118 19.34 21.34 -4.57
N LYS A 119 19.11 22.22 -3.60
CA LYS A 119 19.05 23.68 -3.82
C LYS A 119 20.27 24.32 -3.21
N HIS A 120 21.08 25.02 -4.02
CA HIS A 120 22.37 25.59 -3.61
C HIS A 120 22.32 26.61 -2.47
N ASN A 121 21.14 27.11 -2.09
CA ASN A 121 20.98 28.17 -1.09
C ASN A 121 20.25 27.72 0.19
N LYS A 122 20.15 26.42 0.47
CA LYS A 122 19.49 25.93 1.68
C LYS A 122 20.31 24.82 2.35
N GLU A 123 20.41 24.86 3.66
CA GLU A 123 21.09 23.82 4.45
C GLU A 123 20.29 22.52 4.53
N ILE A 124 18.98 22.59 4.32
CA ILE A 124 18.04 21.44 4.39
C ILE A 124 17.14 21.45 3.15
N GLY A 125 17.00 20.29 2.52
CA GLY A 125 16.10 20.07 1.38
C GLY A 125 15.14 18.91 1.59
N PRO A 126 13.88 19.03 1.13
CA PRO A 126 12.93 17.92 1.17
C PRO A 126 13.26 16.91 0.06
N ALA A 127 13.05 15.62 0.39
CA ALA A 127 13.03 14.53 -0.58
C ALA A 127 11.73 13.74 -0.42
N LEU A 128 11.13 13.34 -1.55
CA LEU A 128 10.07 12.36 -1.56
C LEU A 128 10.70 10.96 -1.54
N VAL A 129 10.34 10.17 -0.53
CA VAL A 129 10.87 8.80 -0.35
C VAL A 129 9.71 7.83 -0.24
N GLY A 130 9.65 6.86 -1.14
CA GLY A 130 8.75 5.71 -1.08
C GLY A 130 9.51 4.51 -0.53
N ILE A 131 9.03 3.92 0.54
CA ILE A 131 9.64 2.76 1.20
C ILE A 131 8.65 1.59 1.15
N GLU A 132 9.11 0.44 0.68
CA GLU A 132 8.39 -0.82 0.72
C GLU A 132 8.96 -1.69 1.83
N LEU A 133 8.09 -2.14 2.73
CA LEU A 133 8.41 -3.01 3.85
C LEU A 133 8.10 -4.46 3.49
N LYS A 134 8.90 -5.38 3.97
CA LYS A 134 8.62 -6.81 3.82
C LYS A 134 7.52 -7.28 4.77
N TYR A 135 7.49 -6.73 5.98
CA TYR A 135 6.51 -7.04 7.01
C TYR A 135 5.91 -5.75 7.57
N ARG A 136 4.61 -5.77 7.83
CA ARG A 136 3.89 -4.61 8.37
C ARG A 136 4.43 -4.17 9.73
N GLU A 137 4.92 -5.11 10.52
CA GLU A 137 5.46 -4.87 11.87
C GLU A 137 6.75 -4.05 11.85
N ASP A 138 7.44 -3.98 10.71
CA ASP A 138 8.66 -3.19 10.56
C ASP A 138 8.39 -1.69 10.47
N TYR A 139 7.13 -1.29 10.21
CA TYR A 139 6.73 0.12 10.19
C TYR A 139 7.04 0.85 11.50
N ASP A 140 6.73 0.24 12.64
CA ASP A 140 6.98 0.87 13.94
C ASP A 140 8.48 1.08 14.18
N LYS A 141 9.31 0.15 13.75
CA LYS A 141 10.79 0.26 13.81
C LYS A 141 11.29 1.36 12.89
N LEU A 142 10.76 1.44 11.66
CA LEU A 142 11.09 2.48 10.70
C LEU A 142 10.81 3.87 11.29
N VAL A 143 9.61 4.08 11.84
CA VAL A 143 9.22 5.35 12.47
C VAL A 143 10.05 5.65 13.71
N ALA A 144 10.37 4.65 14.53
CA ALA A 144 11.24 4.81 15.68
C ALA A 144 12.66 5.23 15.27
N ASN A 145 13.20 4.68 14.18
CA ASN A 145 14.49 5.05 13.64
C ASN A 145 14.52 6.52 13.16
N PHE A 146 13.50 6.98 12.43
CA PHE A 146 13.37 8.39 12.05
C PHE A 146 13.51 9.32 13.25
N LYS A 147 12.81 9.00 14.35
CA LYS A 147 12.85 9.79 15.60
C LYS A 147 14.21 9.70 16.30
N LYS A 148 14.75 8.50 16.41
CA LYS A 148 16.04 8.22 17.07
C LYS A 148 17.21 8.96 16.44
N TYR A 149 17.23 9.02 15.10
CA TYR A 149 18.29 9.65 14.33
C TYR A 149 17.97 11.10 13.91
N ASN A 150 16.91 11.69 14.48
CA ASN A 150 16.50 13.09 14.27
C ASN A 150 16.23 13.47 12.82
N PHE A 151 15.74 12.52 11.99
CA PHE A 151 15.25 12.84 10.66
C PHE A 151 13.85 13.44 10.76
N GLN A 152 13.69 14.66 10.29
CA GLN A 152 12.36 15.28 10.16
C GLN A 152 11.64 14.67 8.97
N PHE A 153 10.43 14.18 9.19
CA PHE A 153 9.61 13.55 8.14
C PHE A 153 8.12 13.89 8.30
N THR A 154 7.41 13.81 7.20
CA THR A 154 5.95 13.85 7.13
C THR A 154 5.50 12.66 6.31
N GLU A 155 4.66 11.81 6.88
CA GLU A 155 4.06 10.69 6.15
C GLU A 155 2.91 11.18 5.29
N LEU A 156 2.85 10.73 4.04
CA LEU A 156 1.83 11.13 3.07
C LEU A 156 0.65 10.17 3.00
N ASN A 157 0.81 8.91 3.39
CA ASN A 157 -0.25 7.89 3.30
C ASN A 157 -1.53 8.22 4.08
N LYS A 158 -1.47 9.16 5.02
CA LYS A 158 -2.59 9.59 5.85
C LYS A 158 -3.34 10.79 5.29
N ASP A 159 -2.87 11.32 4.17
CA ASP A 159 -3.46 12.50 3.54
C ASP A 159 -4.25 12.07 2.31
N ASP A 160 -5.56 11.86 2.50
CA ASP A 160 -6.49 11.45 1.43
C ASP A 160 -6.54 12.43 0.24
N SER A 161 -5.96 13.62 0.37
CA SER A 161 -5.91 14.63 -0.69
C SER A 161 -4.79 14.40 -1.70
N LEU A 162 -3.88 13.46 -1.43
CA LEU A 162 -2.67 13.23 -2.24
C LEU A 162 -2.75 11.97 -3.11
N PHE A 163 -3.84 11.18 -2.98
CA PHE A 163 -4.05 9.94 -3.73
C PHE A 163 -5.40 9.91 -4.43
#